data_b0e744d92af54690578677f22f00aea5
#
_entry.id   b0e744d92af54690578677f22f00aea5
#
_cell.length_a   1.000
_cell.length_b   1.000
_cell.length_c   1.000
_cell.angle_alpha   90.00
_cell.angle_beta   90.00
_cell.angle_gamma   90.00
#
_symmetry.space_group_name_H-M   'P 1'
#
loop_
_entity.id
_entity.type
_entity.pdbx_description
1 polymer ?
#
loop_
_entity_poly.entity_id
_entity_poly.type
_entity_poly.pdbx_seq_one_letter_code
_entity_poly.pdbx_strand_id
1 'polypeptide(L)'
;MINKTRMHKIISYILSVCCLSMMASCDTVFDVHPYDVQIDGARNLNVTNIQKIEAAVKSKDTIRFVMISDSHQWLDDLKSEVNDINRRSDSLDFVIHCGDLTDFGATREFQWTRDHLQKLKIPYVALLGNHDCLGTGNQAYEKIFGNPDFSFIAGKVKFVCLNTNAIEFDYSRPVPNFDFMEEQVKAEADDFSRTIICMHAGPYSEQFNNNVAKVFNFYTHQFPGLM
;
A
#
# COMPACT_ATOMS: atom_id res chain seq x y z
N MET A 1 47.84 -32.29 40.75
CA MET A 1 47.48 -30.83 41.06
C MET A 1 47.84 -29.95 39.88
N ILE A 2 46.90 -29.27 39.31
CA ILE A 2 47.18 -28.32 38.23
C ILE A 2 47.87 -27.09 38.82
N ASN A 3 49.04 -26.76 38.28
CA ASN A 3 49.86 -25.63 38.75
C ASN A 3 49.01 -24.32 38.57
N LYS A 4 48.92 -23.54 39.65
CA LYS A 4 48.14 -22.30 39.75
C LYS A 4 48.42 -21.32 38.57
N THR A 5 49.68 -21.26 38.13
CA THR A 5 50.11 -20.43 36.98
C THR A 5 49.56 -20.97 35.64
N ARG A 6 49.37 -22.28 35.49
CA ARG A 6 48.81 -22.91 34.31
C ARG A 6 47.30 -22.69 34.22
N MET A 7 46.63 -22.69 35.35
CA MET A 7 45.22 -22.41 35.50
C MET A 7 44.90 -20.96 35.13
N HIS A 8 45.67 -19.97 35.60
CA HIS A 8 45.51 -18.57 35.22
C HIS A 8 45.68 -18.31 33.71
N LYS A 9 46.64 -18.97 33.08
CA LYS A 9 46.84 -18.89 31.62
C LYS A 9 45.63 -19.44 30.86
N ILE A 10 45.06 -20.55 31.30
CA ILE A 10 43.90 -21.18 30.69
C ILE A 10 42.65 -20.25 30.83
N ILE A 11 42.42 -19.69 32.02
CA ILE A 11 41.34 -18.77 32.29
C ILE A 11 41.48 -17.49 31.42
N SER A 12 42.69 -16.94 31.33
CA SER A 12 42.96 -15.78 30.47
C SER A 12 42.72 -16.08 29.00
N TYR A 13 43.07 -17.24 28.50
CA TYR A 13 42.80 -17.67 27.13
C TYR A 13 41.31 -17.86 26.86
N ILE A 14 40.58 -18.46 27.78
CA ILE A 14 39.09 -18.62 27.66
C ILE A 14 38.41 -17.25 27.66
N LEU A 15 38.80 -16.34 28.55
CA LEU A 15 38.27 -15.00 28.59
C LEU A 15 38.57 -14.22 27.29
N SER A 16 39.79 -14.33 26.75
CA SER A 16 40.13 -13.68 25.47
C SER A 16 39.34 -14.24 24.29
N VAL A 17 39.14 -15.57 24.25
CA VAL A 17 38.31 -16.19 23.20
C VAL A 17 36.82 -15.80 23.34
N CYS A 18 36.29 -15.74 24.56
CA CYS A 18 34.92 -15.25 24.80
C CYS A 18 34.76 -13.76 24.44
N CYS A 19 35.71 -12.90 24.74
CA CYS A 19 35.68 -11.49 24.32
C CYS A 19 35.78 -11.36 22.80
N LEU A 20 36.62 -12.13 22.12
CA LEU A 20 36.73 -12.13 20.66
C LEU A 20 35.45 -12.66 19.98
N SER A 21 34.81 -13.69 20.54
CA SER A 21 33.54 -14.20 20.00
C SER A 21 32.36 -13.22 20.22
N MET A 22 32.36 -12.44 21.31
CA MET A 22 31.36 -11.37 21.52
C MET A 22 31.55 -10.20 20.57
N MET A 23 32.77 -9.86 20.14
CA MET A 23 33.00 -8.79 19.16
C MET A 23 32.65 -9.21 17.71
N ALA A 24 32.67 -10.50 17.40
CA ALA A 24 32.27 -11.02 16.09
C ALA A 24 30.75 -11.22 15.94
N SER A 25 29.98 -11.10 17.03
CA SER A 25 28.54 -11.39 17.04
C SER A 25 27.65 -10.16 16.80
N CYS A 26 28.22 -8.96 16.72
CA CYS A 26 27.41 -7.73 16.69
C CYS A 26 27.02 -7.22 15.30
N ASP A 27 27.65 -7.69 14.22
CA ASP A 27 27.43 -7.08 12.90
C ASP A 27 26.20 -7.61 12.14
N THR A 28 25.58 -8.70 12.56
CA THR A 28 24.45 -9.28 11.82
C THR A 28 23.13 -9.34 12.58
N VAL A 29 23.11 -9.04 13.88
CA VAL A 29 21.89 -9.17 14.72
C VAL A 29 21.01 -7.91 14.69
N PHE A 30 21.54 -6.77 14.25
CA PHE A 30 20.86 -5.48 14.27
C PHE A 30 20.70 -4.82 12.89
N ASP A 31 20.87 -5.58 11.82
CA ASP A 31 20.85 -5.03 10.44
C ASP A 31 19.44 -4.91 9.84
N VAL A 32 18.39 -5.08 10.64
CA VAL A 32 17.00 -4.90 10.16
C VAL A 32 16.48 -3.56 10.65
N HIS A 33 16.60 -2.54 9.81
CA HIS A 33 15.95 -1.27 10.07
C HIS A 33 14.46 -1.38 9.67
N PRO A 34 13.49 -0.92 10.50
CA PRO A 34 12.05 -1.00 10.20
C PRO A 34 11.67 -0.36 8.86
N TYR A 35 12.42 0.64 8.44
CA TYR A 35 12.23 1.36 7.17
C TYR A 35 13.16 0.89 6.04
N ASP A 36 13.83 -0.24 6.19
CA ASP A 36 14.54 -0.86 5.07
C ASP A 36 13.53 -1.50 4.11
N VAL A 37 13.57 -1.03 2.86
CA VAL A 37 12.58 -1.43 1.86
C VAL A 37 13.02 -2.73 1.16
N GLN A 38 13.12 -3.79 1.94
CA GLN A 38 13.31 -5.16 1.44
C GLN A 38 11.97 -5.89 1.41
N ILE A 39 11.44 -6.08 0.22
CA ILE A 39 10.13 -6.69 0.02
C ILE A 39 10.29 -8.16 -0.34
N ASP A 40 9.73 -9.02 0.50
CA ASP A 40 9.55 -10.43 0.21
C ASP A 40 8.17 -10.69 -0.41
N GLY A 41 8.09 -11.66 -1.33
CA GLY A 41 6.83 -12.09 -1.91
C GLY A 41 6.32 -11.23 -3.06
N ALA A 42 5.01 -11.17 -3.22
CA ALA A 42 4.34 -10.58 -4.39
C ALA A 42 4.52 -9.06 -4.46
N ARG A 43 4.65 -8.58 -5.70
CA ARG A 43 4.87 -7.17 -6.06
C ARG A 43 3.95 -6.76 -7.22
N ASN A 44 3.83 -5.44 -7.46
CA ASN A 44 3.00 -4.86 -8.53
C ASN A 44 1.56 -5.38 -8.51
N LEU A 45 0.98 -5.47 -7.32
CA LEU A 45 -0.30 -6.14 -7.09
C LEU A 45 -1.46 -5.41 -7.74
N ASN A 46 -1.48 -4.07 -7.73
CA ASN A 46 -2.56 -3.32 -8.39
C ASN A 46 -2.58 -3.63 -9.89
N VAL A 47 -1.44 -3.59 -10.57
CA VAL A 47 -1.36 -3.91 -12.02
C VAL A 47 -1.90 -5.31 -12.31
N THR A 48 -1.45 -6.31 -11.54
CA THR A 48 -1.88 -7.69 -11.74
C THR A 48 -3.37 -7.88 -11.45
N ASN A 49 -3.88 -7.24 -10.41
CA ASN A 49 -5.27 -7.38 -9.99
C ASN A 49 -6.22 -6.57 -10.88
N ILE A 50 -5.81 -5.42 -11.41
CA ILE A 50 -6.58 -4.66 -12.40
C ILE A 50 -6.88 -5.53 -13.62
N GLN A 51 -5.88 -6.23 -14.15
CA GLN A 51 -6.09 -7.16 -15.28
C GLN A 51 -7.14 -8.24 -14.96
N LYS A 52 -7.14 -8.75 -13.71
CA LYS A 52 -8.14 -9.73 -13.27
C LYS A 52 -9.52 -9.10 -13.12
N ILE A 53 -9.61 -7.87 -12.57
CA ILE A 53 -10.87 -7.12 -12.44
C ILE A 53 -11.48 -6.90 -13.82
N GLU A 54 -10.73 -6.30 -14.74
CA GLU A 54 -11.19 -5.98 -16.09
C GLU A 54 -11.66 -7.23 -16.84
N ALA A 55 -10.92 -8.34 -16.74
CA ALA A 55 -11.31 -9.62 -17.32
C ALA A 55 -12.60 -10.18 -16.71
N ALA A 56 -12.74 -10.11 -15.38
CA ALA A 56 -13.89 -10.68 -14.67
C ALA A 56 -15.20 -9.93 -14.93
N VAL A 57 -15.13 -8.62 -15.23
CA VAL A 57 -16.32 -7.77 -15.40
C VAL A 57 -16.58 -7.35 -16.85
N LYS A 58 -15.77 -7.78 -17.81
CA LYS A 58 -15.81 -7.36 -19.22
C LYS A 58 -17.21 -7.46 -19.88
N SER A 59 -17.98 -8.45 -19.48
CA SER A 59 -19.32 -8.70 -20.03
C SER A 59 -20.45 -8.40 -19.03
N LYS A 60 -20.15 -7.71 -17.91
CA LYS A 60 -21.16 -7.42 -16.88
C LYS A 60 -21.79 -6.05 -17.09
N ASP A 61 -23.11 -5.99 -17.04
CA ASP A 61 -23.88 -4.74 -17.04
C ASP A 61 -23.89 -4.08 -15.64
N THR A 62 -23.67 -4.87 -14.60
CA THR A 62 -23.66 -4.41 -13.21
C THR A 62 -22.41 -4.93 -12.52
N ILE A 63 -21.69 -4.03 -11.89
CA ILE A 63 -20.53 -4.35 -11.05
C ILE A 63 -20.90 -4.17 -9.57
N ARG A 64 -20.34 -5.01 -8.71
CA ARG A 64 -20.50 -4.95 -7.26
C ARG A 64 -19.14 -5.05 -6.61
N PHE A 65 -18.76 -4.02 -5.88
CA PHE A 65 -17.48 -3.97 -5.20
C PHE A 65 -17.63 -3.55 -3.74
N VAL A 66 -16.63 -3.84 -2.95
CA VAL A 66 -16.53 -3.44 -1.54
C VAL A 66 -15.40 -2.44 -1.40
N MET A 67 -15.62 -1.42 -0.59
CA MET A 67 -14.58 -0.50 -0.12
C MET A 67 -14.29 -0.79 1.34
N ILE A 68 -13.01 -0.92 1.68
CA ILE A 68 -12.48 -1.01 3.05
C ILE A 68 -11.36 0.02 3.18
N SER A 69 -10.99 0.39 4.38
CA SER A 69 -9.96 1.40 4.65
C SER A 69 -9.38 1.23 6.04
N ASP A 70 -8.26 1.90 6.32
CA ASP A 70 -7.74 2.12 7.66
C ASP A 70 -7.46 0.82 8.43
N SER A 71 -6.85 -0.14 7.77
CA SER A 71 -6.49 -1.43 8.39
C SER A 71 -5.43 -1.26 9.46
N HIS A 72 -4.47 -0.36 9.24
CA HIS A 72 -3.37 -0.09 10.17
C HIS A 72 -2.75 -1.39 10.73
N GLN A 73 -2.58 -1.45 12.05
CA GLN A 73 -2.12 -2.65 12.78
C GLN A 73 -3.26 -3.60 13.21
N TRP A 74 -4.53 -3.31 12.85
CA TRP A 74 -5.71 -4.11 13.25
C TRP A 74 -5.87 -5.35 12.36
N LEU A 75 -4.82 -6.19 12.31
CA LEU A 75 -4.76 -7.34 11.40
C LEU A 75 -5.81 -8.42 11.69
N ASP A 76 -6.29 -8.55 12.93
CA ASP A 76 -7.37 -9.47 13.26
C ASP A 76 -8.73 -8.98 12.72
N ASP A 77 -8.94 -7.66 12.71
CA ASP A 77 -10.13 -7.06 12.13
C ASP A 77 -10.08 -7.18 10.60
N LEU A 78 -8.96 -6.85 9.97
CA LEU A 78 -8.74 -7.06 8.54
C LEU A 78 -8.95 -8.52 8.14
N LYS A 79 -8.47 -9.47 8.94
CA LYS A 79 -8.72 -10.91 8.73
C LYS A 79 -10.21 -11.24 8.78
N SER A 80 -10.93 -10.62 9.70
CA SER A 80 -12.38 -10.81 9.86
C SER A 80 -13.14 -10.24 8.66
N GLU A 81 -12.76 -9.06 8.18
CA GLU A 81 -13.29 -8.43 6.97
C GLU A 81 -13.03 -9.28 5.72
N VAL A 82 -11.79 -9.75 5.53
CA VAL A 82 -11.43 -10.65 4.42
C VAL A 82 -12.29 -11.92 4.44
N ASN A 83 -12.52 -12.51 5.62
CA ASN A 83 -13.37 -13.68 5.75
C ASN A 83 -14.83 -13.37 5.42
N ASP A 84 -15.33 -12.19 5.80
CA ASP A 84 -16.69 -11.76 5.51
C ASP A 84 -16.91 -11.52 4.01
N ILE A 85 -15.96 -10.82 3.38
CA ILE A 85 -15.95 -10.61 1.94
C ILE A 85 -15.91 -11.96 1.20
N ASN A 86 -15.06 -12.88 1.64
CA ASN A 86 -14.94 -14.22 1.05
C ASN A 86 -16.21 -15.06 1.16
N ARG A 87 -17.03 -14.86 2.19
CA ARG A 87 -18.36 -15.50 2.28
C ARG A 87 -19.34 -14.98 1.24
N ARG A 88 -19.12 -13.77 0.72
CA ARG A 88 -19.96 -13.09 -0.27
C ARG A 88 -19.33 -13.03 -1.67
N SER A 89 -18.20 -13.69 -1.88
CA SER A 89 -17.40 -13.59 -3.12
C SER A 89 -18.19 -13.89 -4.40
N ASP A 90 -19.21 -14.74 -4.33
CA ASP A 90 -20.06 -15.07 -5.49
C ASP A 90 -20.93 -13.88 -5.94
N SER A 91 -21.15 -12.90 -5.08
CA SER A 91 -21.95 -11.70 -5.35
C SER A 91 -21.13 -10.41 -5.51
N LEU A 92 -19.81 -10.50 -5.39
CA LEU A 92 -18.87 -9.37 -5.45
C LEU A 92 -17.87 -9.59 -6.58
N ASP A 93 -17.42 -8.50 -7.18
CA ASP A 93 -16.47 -8.53 -8.29
C ASP A 93 -15.04 -8.22 -7.85
N PHE A 94 -14.87 -7.23 -6.97
CA PHE A 94 -13.56 -6.84 -6.47
C PHE A 94 -13.66 -6.02 -5.18
N VAL A 95 -12.50 -5.71 -4.61
CA VAL A 95 -12.34 -4.88 -3.40
C VAL A 95 -11.45 -3.69 -3.71
N ILE A 96 -11.74 -2.54 -3.13
CA ILE A 96 -10.87 -1.37 -3.09
C ILE A 96 -10.50 -1.12 -1.63
N HIS A 97 -9.21 -1.18 -1.29
CA HIS A 97 -8.70 -0.70 -0.01
C HIS A 97 -8.29 0.77 -0.17
N CYS A 98 -8.95 1.65 0.55
CA CYS A 98 -8.85 3.11 0.34
C CYS A 98 -7.70 3.79 1.10
N GLY A 99 -6.65 3.05 1.44
CA GLY A 99 -5.44 3.58 2.08
C GLY A 99 -5.39 3.32 3.58
N ASP A 100 -4.30 3.78 4.21
CA ASP A 100 -3.92 3.47 5.59
C ASP A 100 -3.84 1.96 5.84
N LEU A 101 -3.00 1.34 5.01
CA LEU A 101 -2.66 -0.08 5.07
C LEU A 101 -1.78 -0.39 6.28
N THR A 102 -1.03 0.62 6.75
CA THR A 102 -0.02 0.55 7.81
C THR A 102 -0.28 1.62 8.87
N ASP A 103 0.34 1.47 10.04
CA ASP A 103 0.28 2.46 11.10
C ASP A 103 1.47 3.44 11.03
N PHE A 104 2.64 2.95 10.65
CA PHE A 104 3.88 3.71 10.64
C PHE A 104 4.64 3.68 9.29
N GLY A 105 4.07 3.15 8.23
CA GLY A 105 4.73 3.03 6.93
C GLY A 105 5.90 2.04 6.91
N ALA A 106 6.00 1.15 7.90
CA ALA A 106 7.09 0.19 7.95
C ALA A 106 6.87 -0.94 6.92
N THR A 107 7.95 -1.34 6.27
CA THR A 107 7.93 -2.38 5.23
C THR A 107 7.23 -3.65 5.71
N ARG A 108 7.43 -4.04 6.96
CA ARG A 108 6.84 -5.25 7.53
C ARG A 108 5.33 -5.15 7.70
N GLU A 109 4.81 -3.98 8.04
CA GLU A 109 3.37 -3.74 8.16
C GLU A 109 2.69 -3.90 6.80
N PHE A 110 3.25 -3.32 5.73
CA PHE A 110 2.77 -3.54 4.36
C PHE A 110 2.74 -5.01 3.97
N GLN A 111 3.78 -5.77 4.34
CA GLN A 111 3.82 -7.21 4.05
C GLN A 111 2.71 -7.96 4.79
N TRP A 112 2.44 -7.64 6.05
CA TRP A 112 1.36 -8.26 6.82
C TRP A 112 -0.01 -7.95 6.22
N THR A 113 -0.29 -6.70 5.92
CA THR A 113 -1.56 -6.29 5.31
C THR A 113 -1.74 -6.93 3.95
N ARG A 114 -0.71 -6.89 3.09
CA ARG A 114 -0.70 -7.60 1.81
C ARG A 114 -1.04 -9.08 1.97
N ASP A 115 -0.40 -9.76 2.91
CA ASP A 115 -0.57 -11.20 3.12
C ASP A 115 -1.99 -11.55 3.61
N HIS A 116 -2.68 -10.61 4.27
CA HIS A 116 -4.10 -10.75 4.59
C HIS A 116 -4.98 -10.50 3.36
N LEU A 117 -4.74 -9.41 2.62
CA LEU A 117 -5.50 -9.09 1.42
C LEU A 117 -5.36 -10.15 0.31
N GLN A 118 -4.20 -10.80 0.22
CA GLN A 118 -4.00 -11.92 -0.73
C GLN A 118 -4.85 -13.18 -0.42
N LYS A 119 -5.51 -13.25 0.75
CA LYS A 119 -6.46 -14.33 1.07
C LYS A 119 -7.87 -14.05 0.51
N LEU A 120 -8.10 -12.88 -0.06
CA LEU A 120 -9.33 -12.60 -0.80
C LEU A 120 -9.47 -13.55 -1.99
N LYS A 121 -10.68 -14.09 -2.17
CA LYS A 121 -11.03 -14.95 -3.32
C LYS A 121 -11.30 -14.15 -4.60
N ILE A 122 -11.57 -12.85 -4.46
CA ILE A 122 -11.78 -11.90 -5.54
C ILE A 122 -10.62 -10.91 -5.61
N PRO A 123 -10.33 -10.33 -6.78
CA PRO A 123 -9.23 -9.38 -6.91
C PRO A 123 -9.47 -8.10 -6.11
N TYR A 124 -8.38 -7.42 -5.77
CA TYR A 124 -8.42 -6.15 -5.04
C TYR A 124 -7.40 -5.17 -5.58
N VAL A 125 -7.64 -3.89 -5.35
CA VAL A 125 -6.66 -2.81 -5.48
C VAL A 125 -6.53 -2.09 -4.15
N ALA A 126 -5.36 -1.51 -3.90
CA ALA A 126 -5.09 -0.75 -2.69
C ALA A 126 -4.57 0.64 -3.05
N LEU A 127 -5.11 1.66 -2.41
CA LEU A 127 -4.65 3.04 -2.49
C LEU A 127 -3.62 3.31 -1.40
N LEU A 128 -2.90 4.41 -1.55
CA LEU A 128 -1.96 4.91 -0.55
C LEU A 128 -2.71 5.84 0.43
N GLY A 129 -2.58 5.60 1.74
CA GLY A 129 -3.05 6.49 2.78
C GLY A 129 -1.93 7.36 3.36
N ASN A 130 -2.24 8.27 4.28
CA ASN A 130 -1.24 9.16 4.85
C ASN A 130 -0.29 8.44 5.81
N HIS A 131 -0.75 7.49 6.61
CA HIS A 131 0.12 6.65 7.45
C HIS A 131 1.08 5.80 6.61
N ASP A 132 0.67 5.41 5.42
CA ASP A 132 1.48 4.65 4.47
C ASP A 132 2.67 5.46 3.91
N CYS A 133 2.65 6.78 4.04
CA CYS A 133 3.72 7.68 3.57
C CYS A 133 4.83 7.87 4.59
N LEU A 134 4.66 7.46 5.85
CA LEU A 134 5.63 7.68 6.91
C LEU A 134 6.94 6.94 6.63
N GLY A 135 8.05 7.55 7.00
CA GLY A 135 9.39 6.99 6.80
C GLY A 135 9.70 6.69 5.32
N THR A 136 9.85 5.42 4.98
CA THR A 136 10.06 4.93 3.60
C THR A 136 8.84 4.19 3.05
N GLY A 137 7.68 4.40 3.67
CA GLY A 137 6.48 3.64 3.37
C GLY A 137 5.97 3.82 1.94
N ASN A 138 6.07 5.05 1.36
CA ASN A 138 5.74 5.29 -0.03
C ASN A 138 6.56 4.40 -0.99
N GLN A 139 7.87 4.17 -0.69
CA GLN A 139 8.72 3.28 -1.49
C GLN A 139 8.33 1.81 -1.31
N ALA A 140 7.93 1.41 -0.10
CA ALA A 140 7.44 0.06 0.18
C ALA A 140 6.12 -0.20 -0.55
N TYR A 141 5.18 0.76 -0.48
CA TYR A 141 3.93 0.71 -1.22
C TYR A 141 4.17 0.57 -2.72
N GLU A 142 4.99 1.44 -3.32
CA GLU A 142 5.29 1.40 -4.76
C GLU A 142 5.86 0.05 -5.20
N LYS A 143 6.70 -0.59 -4.40
CA LYS A 143 7.24 -1.92 -4.71
C LYS A 143 6.19 -3.03 -4.60
N ILE A 144 5.25 -2.93 -3.66
CA ILE A 144 4.24 -3.97 -3.41
C ILE A 144 3.04 -3.78 -4.34
N PHE A 145 2.51 -2.57 -4.41
CA PHE A 145 1.25 -2.28 -5.10
C PHE A 145 1.43 -1.62 -6.47
N GLY A 146 2.49 -0.86 -6.67
CA GLY A 146 2.76 -0.11 -7.89
C GLY A 146 2.57 1.38 -7.72
N ASN A 147 2.37 2.10 -8.84
CA ASN A 147 2.15 3.54 -8.82
C ASN A 147 0.93 3.91 -7.93
N PRO A 148 1.03 4.91 -7.05
CA PRO A 148 -0.10 5.35 -6.23
C PRO A 148 -1.21 6.06 -7.02
N ASP A 149 -0.89 6.61 -8.20
CA ASP A 149 -1.86 7.15 -9.15
C ASP A 149 -2.09 6.14 -10.26
N PHE A 150 -3.29 5.60 -10.38
CA PHE A 150 -3.63 4.60 -11.40
C PHE A 150 -5.11 4.66 -11.77
N SER A 151 -5.47 4.08 -12.90
CA SER A 151 -6.85 3.96 -13.32
C SER A 151 -7.14 2.60 -13.93
N PHE A 152 -8.41 2.19 -13.95
CA PHE A 152 -8.89 0.98 -14.60
C PHE A 152 -10.37 1.14 -14.97
N ILE A 153 -10.84 0.27 -15.87
CA ILE A 153 -12.22 0.24 -16.29
C ILE A 153 -12.87 -1.07 -15.83
N ALA A 154 -13.92 -0.96 -15.03
CA ALA A 154 -14.72 -2.09 -14.62
C ALA A 154 -16.13 -1.98 -15.20
N GLY A 155 -16.47 -2.82 -16.17
CA GLY A 155 -17.70 -2.73 -16.94
C GLY A 155 -17.78 -1.40 -17.72
N LYS A 156 -18.71 -0.53 -17.36
CA LYS A 156 -18.88 0.81 -17.96
C LYS A 156 -18.47 1.94 -17.02
N VAL A 157 -17.70 1.63 -15.99
CA VAL A 157 -17.24 2.59 -14.98
C VAL A 157 -15.72 2.67 -15.00
N LYS A 158 -15.19 3.89 -15.17
CA LYS A 158 -13.77 4.19 -14.99
C LYS A 158 -13.51 4.53 -13.52
N PHE A 159 -12.55 3.86 -12.93
CA PHE A 159 -12.01 4.16 -11.61
C PHE A 159 -10.71 4.93 -11.77
N VAL A 160 -10.62 6.09 -11.15
CA VAL A 160 -9.42 6.93 -11.12
C VAL A 160 -8.97 6.99 -9.66
N CYS A 161 -7.89 6.31 -9.36
CA CYS A 161 -7.33 6.20 -8.01
C CYS A 161 -6.17 7.18 -7.88
N LEU A 162 -6.24 8.06 -6.88
CA LEU A 162 -5.32 9.18 -6.73
C LEU A 162 -4.65 9.17 -5.35
N ASN A 163 -3.36 9.43 -5.34
CA ASN A 163 -2.68 9.87 -4.14
C ASN A 163 -3.06 11.34 -3.87
N THR A 164 -3.67 11.60 -2.73
CA THR A 164 -4.08 12.94 -2.29
C THR A 164 -3.48 13.34 -0.94
N ASN A 165 -2.53 12.57 -0.42
CA ASN A 165 -1.89 12.76 0.88
C ASN A 165 -0.82 13.85 0.82
N ALA A 166 -1.20 15.07 0.46
CA ALA A 166 -0.28 16.16 0.12
C ALA A 166 0.57 16.64 1.31
N ILE A 167 0.11 16.44 2.54
CA ILE A 167 0.84 16.87 3.75
C ILE A 167 2.09 16.00 3.96
N GLU A 168 2.07 14.76 3.49
CA GLU A 168 3.17 13.80 3.65
C GLU A 168 4.28 13.96 2.58
N PHE A 169 4.05 14.81 1.60
CA PHE A 169 5.01 15.06 0.52
C PHE A 169 5.51 16.49 0.56
N ASP A 170 6.79 16.68 0.31
CA ASP A 170 7.36 17.99 0.06
C ASP A 170 6.97 18.51 -1.34
N TYR A 171 7.34 19.75 -1.62
CA TYR A 171 7.06 20.40 -2.91
C TYR A 171 7.76 19.75 -4.12
N SER A 172 8.55 18.71 -3.92
CA SER A 172 9.24 17.98 -4.99
C SER A 172 8.30 17.07 -5.77
N ARG A 173 7.15 16.70 -5.19
CA ARG A 173 6.12 15.86 -5.83
C ARG A 173 4.78 16.58 -5.83
N PRO A 174 4.16 16.76 -7.01
CA PRO A 174 2.82 17.31 -7.08
C PRO A 174 1.79 16.28 -6.57
N VAL A 175 1.16 16.58 -5.43
CA VAL A 175 0.08 15.78 -4.84
C VAL A 175 -1.09 16.69 -4.55
N PRO A 176 -2.28 16.50 -5.13
CA PRO A 176 -2.61 15.52 -6.19
C PRO A 176 -1.83 15.72 -7.49
N ASN A 177 -1.69 14.63 -8.26
CA ASN A 177 -1.04 14.66 -9.57
C ASN A 177 -2.00 15.16 -10.66
N PHE A 178 -1.96 16.46 -10.94
CA PHE A 178 -2.85 17.08 -11.93
C PHE A 178 -2.53 16.66 -13.37
N ASP A 179 -1.29 16.39 -13.71
CA ASP A 179 -0.91 15.91 -15.04
C ASP A 179 -1.55 14.55 -15.31
N PHE A 180 -1.50 13.65 -14.34
CA PHE A 180 -2.20 12.37 -14.43
C PHE A 180 -3.73 12.56 -14.55
N MET A 181 -4.32 13.46 -13.76
CA MET A 181 -5.77 13.75 -13.86
C MET A 181 -6.11 14.26 -15.27
N GLU A 182 -5.34 15.17 -15.82
CA GLU A 182 -5.54 15.71 -17.17
C GLU A 182 -5.44 14.62 -18.24
N GLU A 183 -4.45 13.74 -18.14
CA GLU A 183 -4.32 12.58 -19.02
C GLU A 183 -5.55 11.67 -18.94
N GLN A 184 -6.06 11.42 -17.72
CA GLN A 184 -7.23 10.56 -17.53
C GLN A 184 -8.53 11.20 -18.05
N VAL A 185 -8.67 12.53 -17.97
CA VAL A 185 -9.81 13.27 -18.56
C VAL A 185 -9.78 13.19 -20.10
N LYS A 186 -8.58 13.30 -20.70
CA LYS A 186 -8.38 13.24 -22.17
C LYS A 186 -8.47 11.84 -22.74
N ALA A 187 -8.35 10.81 -21.93
CA ALA A 187 -8.46 9.41 -22.38
C ALA A 187 -9.83 9.19 -23.03
N GLU A 188 -9.82 8.52 -24.18
CA GLU A 188 -11.03 8.29 -24.98
C GLU A 188 -12.15 7.64 -24.14
N ALA A 189 -13.35 8.23 -24.22
CA ALA A 189 -14.48 7.88 -23.36
C ALA A 189 -15.36 6.75 -23.94
N ASP A 190 -14.95 6.09 -25.02
CA ASP A 190 -15.78 5.10 -25.72
C ASP A 190 -16.04 3.83 -24.90
N ASP A 191 -15.14 3.53 -23.96
CA ASP A 191 -15.23 2.30 -23.16
C ASP A 191 -16.00 2.44 -21.85
N PHE A 192 -16.28 3.67 -21.39
CA PHE A 192 -16.96 3.94 -20.15
C PHE A 192 -17.96 5.10 -20.26
N SER A 193 -18.93 5.14 -19.38
CA SER A 193 -19.95 6.21 -19.33
C SER A 193 -20.03 6.89 -17.97
N ARG A 194 -19.34 6.37 -16.98
CA ARG A 194 -19.31 6.89 -15.60
C ARG A 194 -17.90 6.85 -15.05
N THR A 195 -17.62 7.75 -14.11
CA THR A 195 -16.33 7.81 -13.43
C THR A 195 -16.53 7.83 -11.92
N ILE A 196 -15.70 7.05 -11.23
CA ILE A 196 -15.54 7.10 -9.76
C ILE A 196 -14.10 7.51 -9.48
N ILE A 197 -13.90 8.56 -8.69
CA ILE A 197 -12.59 8.99 -8.23
C ILE A 197 -12.40 8.46 -6.81
N CYS A 198 -11.37 7.62 -6.63
CA CYS A 198 -11.02 7.01 -5.36
C CYS A 198 -9.80 7.69 -4.78
N MET A 199 -9.86 8.06 -3.52
CA MET A 199 -8.77 8.71 -2.80
C MET A 199 -8.88 8.41 -1.31
N HIS A 200 -7.77 8.53 -0.58
CA HIS A 200 -7.78 8.43 0.88
C HIS A 200 -8.19 9.78 1.49
N ALA A 201 -7.46 10.84 1.22
CA ALA A 201 -7.75 12.18 1.70
C ALA A 201 -8.65 12.94 0.71
N GLY A 202 -9.89 13.22 1.09
CA GLY A 202 -10.82 13.99 0.26
C GLY A 202 -10.61 15.50 0.35
N PRO A 203 -11.02 16.28 -0.68
CA PRO A 203 -11.00 17.73 -0.60
C PRO A 203 -11.69 18.24 0.66
N TYR A 204 -11.10 19.26 1.27
CA TYR A 204 -11.51 19.90 2.52
C TYR A 204 -11.29 19.07 3.79
N SER A 205 -10.71 17.87 3.70
CA SER A 205 -10.18 17.17 4.87
C SER A 205 -8.87 17.80 5.37
N GLU A 206 -8.44 17.42 6.59
CA GLU A 206 -7.20 17.91 7.18
C GLU A 206 -5.96 17.41 6.43
N GLN A 207 -6.02 16.25 5.81
CA GLN A 207 -4.91 15.62 5.07
C GLN A 207 -4.77 16.10 3.62
N PHE A 208 -5.78 16.78 3.09
CA PHE A 208 -5.77 17.28 1.72
C PHE A 208 -5.11 18.66 1.63
N ASN A 209 -4.37 18.93 0.55
CA ASN A 209 -3.89 20.30 0.28
C ASN A 209 -5.05 21.20 -0.18
N ASN A 210 -5.70 21.84 0.77
CA ASN A 210 -6.88 22.67 0.51
C ASN A 210 -6.60 23.93 -0.31
N ASN A 211 -5.33 24.34 -0.49
CA ASN A 211 -4.95 25.44 -1.38
C ASN A 211 -5.25 25.11 -2.85
N VAL A 212 -5.22 23.82 -3.21
CA VAL A 212 -5.51 23.35 -4.57
C VAL A 212 -6.91 22.72 -4.72
N ALA A 213 -7.72 22.71 -3.67
CA ALA A 213 -9.03 22.04 -3.70
C ALA A 213 -9.95 22.55 -4.85
N LYS A 214 -9.92 23.84 -5.17
CA LYS A 214 -10.68 24.39 -6.28
C LYS A 214 -10.20 23.89 -7.64
N VAL A 215 -8.90 23.78 -7.83
CA VAL A 215 -8.29 23.22 -9.06
C VAL A 215 -8.60 21.74 -9.16
N PHE A 216 -8.49 21.01 -8.06
CA PHE A 216 -8.87 19.60 -7.99
C PHE A 216 -10.33 19.40 -8.40
N ASN A 217 -11.26 20.15 -7.82
CA ASN A 217 -12.67 20.11 -8.18
C ASN A 217 -12.91 20.48 -9.64
N PHE A 218 -12.16 21.44 -10.20
CA PHE A 218 -12.26 21.79 -11.62
C PHE A 218 -11.92 20.58 -12.51
N TYR A 219 -10.85 19.85 -12.22
CA TYR A 219 -10.49 18.64 -12.97
C TYR A 219 -11.50 17.50 -12.75
N THR A 220 -11.95 17.27 -11.52
CA THR A 220 -12.91 16.20 -11.24
C THR A 220 -14.22 16.37 -12.02
N HIS A 221 -14.71 17.61 -12.18
CA HIS A 221 -15.94 17.90 -12.94
C HIS A 221 -15.79 17.71 -14.45
N GLN A 222 -14.59 17.50 -14.96
CA GLN A 222 -14.36 17.22 -16.38
C GLN A 222 -14.52 15.74 -16.72
N PHE A 223 -14.53 14.86 -15.73
CA PHE A 223 -14.73 13.45 -15.97
C PHE A 223 -16.17 13.14 -16.38
N PRO A 224 -16.38 12.33 -17.44
CA PRO A 224 -17.71 11.98 -17.88
C PRO A 224 -18.45 11.16 -16.81
N GLY A 225 -19.71 11.55 -16.54
CA GLY A 225 -20.58 10.82 -15.63
C GLY A 225 -20.01 10.62 -14.22
N LEU A 226 -19.32 11.64 -13.66
CA LEU A 226 -18.79 11.60 -12.29
C LEU A 226 -19.91 11.26 -11.31
N MET A 227 -19.65 10.28 -10.41
CA MET A 227 -20.58 9.78 -9.40
C MET A 227 -20.11 10.16 -7.99
#